data_d973639d796ca373f62cd8d795462852
#
_entry.id   d973639d796ca373f62cd8d795462852
#
_cell.length_a   1.000
_cell.length_b   1.000
_cell.length_c   1.000
_cell.angle_alpha   90.00
_cell.angle_beta   90.00
_cell.angle_gamma   90.00
#
_symmetry.space_group_name_H-M   'P 1'
#
loop_
_entity.id
_entity.type
_entity.pdbx_description
1 polymer ?
#
loop_
_entity_poly.entity_id
_entity_poly.type
_entity_poly.pdbx_seq_one_letter_code
_entity_poly.pdbx_strand_id
1 'polypeptide(L)'
;MAQLSFWEKTSFFSPQDIIIIGSGFTGLWSALQLKLINPDYKITIVERGLIPTGASTRNAGFSCFGSPGELLADTEAMGEENMWQLVEMRYKGLLEIRKHFTDNIIDYDACGGYECFTNKSADWNDCANKLDWLNNGLKEITGKSDLFKIADNKISSFGFKGFDHMIENPLEAGLHPGKLIQALLQKVQGMGVQVLTGVEVKSYQQHHHGIELETNLTSIEAANFKLTTQQLLLCTNAFTKHLFPAIDITPNRGQVLITAPIKNLALKGTFHFDKGYYYFRNVGDRLLLGGARNMAFETENTEEMQTTATIQNGLEQFIKQHLLPDVTFTITDKWSGIMAMGTQKTPIIQTIEPNVFCCVRMNGMGVALSPLAAKNIAALMTN
;
A
#
# COMPACT_ATOMS: atom_id res chain seq x y z
N MET A 1 9.29 33.72 -18.28
CA MET A 1 8.25 32.93 -17.62
C MET A 1 6.93 33.14 -18.36
N ALA A 2 6.15 32.11 -18.65
CA ALA A 2 4.91 32.25 -19.42
C ALA A 2 3.78 32.76 -18.50
N GLN A 3 3.01 33.74 -18.99
CA GLN A 3 1.81 34.20 -18.30
C GLN A 3 0.68 33.18 -18.47
N LEU A 4 -0.09 32.91 -17.40
CA LEU A 4 -1.29 32.10 -17.50
C LEU A 4 -2.36 32.80 -18.34
N SER A 5 -2.88 32.09 -19.33
CA SER A 5 -4.03 32.53 -20.11
C SER A 5 -5.30 32.62 -19.24
N PHE A 6 -6.30 33.33 -19.72
CA PHE A 6 -7.61 33.33 -19.11
C PHE A 6 -8.20 31.92 -18.95
N TRP A 7 -8.02 31.07 -19.96
CA TRP A 7 -8.54 29.71 -19.98
C TRP A 7 -7.85 28.83 -18.93
N GLU A 8 -6.53 28.92 -18.78
CA GLU A 8 -5.79 28.17 -17.75
C GLU A 8 -6.24 28.58 -16.35
N LYS A 9 -6.42 29.89 -16.09
CA LYS A 9 -6.88 30.41 -14.79
C LYS A 9 -8.29 29.96 -14.45
N THR A 10 -9.19 29.92 -15.43
CA THR A 10 -10.62 29.63 -15.20
C THR A 10 -10.96 28.13 -15.29
N SER A 11 -10.04 27.28 -15.76
CA SER A 11 -10.21 25.83 -15.85
C SER A 11 -9.27 25.08 -14.91
N PHE A 12 -8.00 24.98 -15.27
CA PHE A 12 -7.03 24.13 -14.55
C PHE A 12 -6.66 24.66 -13.16
N PHE A 13 -6.70 25.97 -12.98
CA PHE A 13 -6.26 26.66 -11.78
C PHE A 13 -7.37 27.46 -11.08
N SER A 14 -8.62 27.16 -11.39
CA SER A 14 -9.76 27.73 -10.66
C SER A 14 -9.79 27.21 -9.22
N PRO A 15 -10.37 27.96 -8.27
CA PRO A 15 -10.59 27.46 -6.91
C PRO A 15 -11.33 26.12 -6.90
N GLN A 16 -10.87 25.22 -6.04
CA GLN A 16 -11.42 23.86 -5.91
C GLN A 16 -12.25 23.75 -4.63
N ASP A 17 -13.20 22.80 -4.62
CA ASP A 17 -13.88 22.42 -3.38
C ASP A 17 -12.90 21.60 -2.51
N ILE A 18 -12.17 20.68 -3.14
CA ILE A 18 -11.23 19.80 -2.44
C ILE A 18 -9.92 19.69 -3.23
N ILE A 19 -8.79 19.89 -2.54
CA ILE A 19 -7.48 19.47 -3.05
C ILE A 19 -6.98 18.30 -2.23
N ILE A 20 -6.50 17.24 -2.94
CA ILE A 20 -5.89 16.06 -2.35
C ILE A 20 -4.40 16.07 -2.69
N ILE A 21 -3.52 15.99 -1.67
CA ILE A 21 -2.08 15.92 -1.89
C ILE A 21 -1.63 14.47 -1.90
N GLY A 22 -1.16 14.00 -3.07
CA GLY A 22 -0.69 12.65 -3.33
C GLY A 22 -1.68 11.80 -4.11
N SER A 23 -1.23 11.29 -5.26
CA SER A 23 -1.99 10.43 -6.19
C SER A 23 -1.73 8.93 -5.99
N GLY A 24 -1.29 8.54 -4.78
CA GLY A 24 -1.21 7.12 -4.39
C GLY A 24 -2.59 6.48 -4.23
N PHE A 25 -2.62 5.19 -3.84
CA PHE A 25 -3.89 4.48 -3.61
C PHE A 25 -4.86 5.28 -2.76
N THR A 26 -4.41 5.79 -1.61
CA THR A 26 -5.29 6.52 -0.68
C THR A 26 -5.90 7.76 -1.31
N GLY A 27 -5.09 8.59 -1.99
CA GLY A 27 -5.60 9.81 -2.63
C GLY A 27 -6.58 9.53 -3.76
N LEU A 28 -6.27 8.53 -4.62
CA LEU A 28 -7.15 8.15 -5.73
C LEU A 28 -8.45 7.53 -5.24
N TRP A 29 -8.40 6.62 -4.25
CA TRP A 29 -9.60 6.06 -3.63
C TRP A 29 -10.43 7.14 -2.92
N SER A 30 -9.80 8.11 -2.24
CA SER A 30 -10.51 9.23 -1.60
C SER A 30 -11.23 10.10 -2.63
N ALA A 31 -10.57 10.44 -3.72
CA ALA A 31 -11.21 11.18 -4.81
C ALA A 31 -12.40 10.42 -5.40
N LEU A 32 -12.27 9.10 -5.61
CA LEU A 32 -13.36 8.24 -6.07
C LEU A 32 -14.54 8.28 -5.09
N GLN A 33 -14.30 8.09 -3.79
CA GLN A 33 -15.38 8.08 -2.78
C GLN A 33 -16.07 9.46 -2.67
N LEU A 34 -15.32 10.56 -2.68
CA LEU A 34 -15.87 11.91 -2.66
C LEU A 34 -16.73 12.18 -3.89
N LYS A 35 -16.31 11.76 -5.08
CA LYS A 35 -17.12 11.88 -6.31
C LYS A 35 -18.34 10.97 -6.32
N LEU A 36 -18.31 9.83 -5.62
CA LEU A 36 -19.49 8.97 -5.44
C LEU A 36 -20.51 9.60 -4.47
N ILE A 37 -20.05 10.36 -3.46
CA ILE A 37 -20.92 11.08 -2.52
C ILE A 37 -21.53 12.30 -3.20
N ASN A 38 -20.71 13.12 -3.87
CA ASN A 38 -21.18 14.29 -4.60
C ASN A 38 -20.44 14.41 -5.94
N PRO A 39 -21.09 14.09 -7.07
CA PRO A 39 -20.50 14.20 -8.40
C PRO A 39 -20.08 15.62 -8.80
N ASP A 40 -20.67 16.64 -8.19
CA ASP A 40 -20.42 18.05 -8.53
C ASP A 40 -19.16 18.63 -7.85
N TYR A 41 -18.57 17.94 -6.87
CA TYR A 41 -17.32 18.40 -6.26
C TYR A 41 -16.23 18.64 -7.30
N LYS A 42 -15.64 19.83 -7.27
CA LYS A 42 -14.41 20.16 -8.00
C LYS A 42 -13.22 19.65 -7.22
N ILE A 43 -12.64 18.57 -7.67
CA ILE A 43 -11.53 17.90 -6.99
C ILE A 43 -10.28 17.97 -7.86
N THR A 44 -9.18 18.47 -7.29
CA THR A 44 -7.85 18.37 -7.87
C THR A 44 -6.96 17.52 -6.98
N ILE A 45 -6.29 16.52 -7.56
CA ILE A 45 -5.20 15.80 -6.94
C ILE A 45 -3.89 16.43 -7.39
N VAL A 46 -2.99 16.74 -6.47
CA VAL A 46 -1.63 17.21 -6.78
C VAL A 46 -0.62 16.12 -6.44
N GLU A 47 0.29 15.84 -7.38
CA GLU A 47 1.31 14.81 -7.27
C GLU A 47 2.69 15.40 -7.58
N ARG A 48 3.66 15.22 -6.67
CA ARG A 48 5.02 15.75 -6.86
C ARG A 48 5.80 15.06 -7.98
N GLY A 49 5.56 13.76 -8.19
CA GLY A 49 6.17 12.98 -9.26
C GLY A 49 5.52 13.21 -10.61
N LEU A 50 6.18 12.81 -11.69
CA LEU A 50 5.56 12.76 -13.03
C LEU A 50 4.46 11.70 -13.11
N ILE A 51 4.58 10.67 -12.29
CA ILE A 51 3.60 9.61 -12.06
C ILE A 51 3.50 9.37 -10.54
N PRO A 52 2.53 8.62 -10.02
CA PRO A 52 2.51 8.19 -8.62
C PRO A 52 3.73 7.34 -8.29
N THR A 53 4.79 7.94 -7.75
CA THR A 53 6.08 7.26 -7.47
C THR A 53 6.24 6.81 -6.02
N GLY A 54 5.20 6.95 -5.20
CA GLY A 54 5.20 6.52 -3.80
C GLY A 54 5.06 4.99 -3.62
N ALA A 55 4.80 4.54 -2.39
CA ALA A 55 4.66 3.12 -2.05
C ALA A 55 3.61 2.37 -2.89
N SER A 56 2.64 3.08 -3.45
CA SER A 56 1.53 2.48 -4.22
C SER A 56 1.97 1.79 -5.52
N THR A 57 3.04 2.27 -6.16
CA THR A 57 3.61 1.65 -7.39
C THR A 57 4.87 0.83 -7.11
N ARG A 58 5.29 0.71 -5.84
CA ARG A 58 6.55 0.09 -5.44
C ARG A 58 6.38 -1.10 -4.51
N ASN A 59 5.13 -1.49 -4.20
CA ASN A 59 4.82 -2.66 -3.40
C ASN A 59 4.85 -3.96 -4.23
N ALA A 60 4.77 -5.10 -3.56
CA ALA A 60 4.86 -6.42 -4.19
C ALA A 60 3.53 -6.91 -4.82
N GLY A 61 2.43 -6.17 -4.68
CA GLY A 61 1.15 -6.51 -5.27
C GLY A 61 0.43 -7.68 -4.60
N PHE A 62 0.50 -7.75 -3.28
CA PHE A 62 -0.27 -8.71 -2.47
C PHE A 62 -1.69 -8.18 -2.24
N SER A 63 -2.66 -9.04 -2.50
CA SER A 63 -4.05 -8.89 -2.10
C SER A 63 -4.27 -9.80 -0.90
N CYS A 64 -3.85 -9.36 0.28
CA CYS A 64 -3.85 -10.12 1.53
C CYS A 64 -4.43 -9.31 2.69
N PHE A 65 -4.91 -10.00 3.72
CA PHE A 65 -5.49 -9.37 4.92
C PHE A 65 -4.75 -9.75 6.21
N GLY A 66 -3.68 -10.52 6.10
CA GLY A 66 -2.77 -10.95 7.17
C GLY A 66 -2.59 -12.46 7.19
N SER A 67 -1.36 -12.89 7.44
CA SER A 67 -1.00 -14.31 7.66
C SER A 67 -1.15 -14.68 9.14
N PRO A 68 -1.22 -15.97 9.53
CA PRO A 68 -1.37 -16.39 10.92
C PRO A 68 -0.38 -15.73 11.88
N GLY A 69 0.91 -15.73 11.55
CA GLY A 69 1.96 -15.12 12.38
C GLY A 69 1.83 -13.61 12.50
N GLU A 70 1.45 -12.91 11.41
CA GLU A 70 1.14 -11.48 11.45
C GLU A 70 -0.05 -11.16 12.35
N LEU A 71 -1.15 -11.95 12.26
CA LEU A 71 -2.35 -11.74 13.07
C LEU A 71 -2.10 -11.96 14.56
N LEU A 72 -1.32 -12.97 14.93
CA LEU A 72 -0.93 -13.20 16.31
C LEU A 72 -0.05 -12.06 16.83
N ALA A 73 0.92 -11.61 16.05
CA ALA A 73 1.76 -10.45 16.40
C ALA A 73 0.94 -9.15 16.50
N ASP A 74 -0.06 -8.96 15.64
CA ASP A 74 -1.00 -7.84 15.72
C ASP A 74 -1.86 -7.92 16.99
N THR A 75 -2.31 -9.12 17.39
CA THR A 75 -3.06 -9.36 18.64
C THR A 75 -2.24 -8.95 19.86
N GLU A 76 -0.95 -9.34 19.90
CA GLU A 76 -0.05 -8.97 20.99
C GLU A 76 0.20 -7.45 21.06
N ALA A 77 0.32 -6.81 19.89
CA ALA A 77 0.67 -5.39 19.80
C ALA A 77 -0.50 -4.44 20.09
N MET A 78 -1.74 -4.80 19.73
CA MET A 78 -2.87 -3.88 19.75
C MET A 78 -4.15 -4.44 20.40
N GLY A 79 -4.12 -5.69 20.86
CA GLY A 79 -5.27 -6.39 21.41
C GLY A 79 -6.16 -7.04 20.36
N GLU A 80 -6.92 -8.04 20.78
CA GLU A 80 -7.74 -8.89 19.90
C GLU A 80 -8.79 -8.10 19.12
N GLU A 81 -9.54 -7.23 19.79
CA GLU A 81 -10.61 -6.45 19.17
C GLU A 81 -10.09 -5.55 18.04
N ASN A 82 -9.01 -4.80 18.29
CA ASN A 82 -8.41 -3.92 17.30
C ASN A 82 -7.80 -4.71 16.12
N MET A 83 -7.21 -5.87 16.41
CA MET A 83 -6.69 -6.76 15.37
C MET A 83 -7.81 -7.22 14.44
N TRP A 84 -8.94 -7.71 14.97
CA TRP A 84 -10.08 -8.15 14.14
C TRP A 84 -10.70 -7.01 13.34
N GLN A 85 -10.85 -5.82 13.93
CA GLN A 85 -11.30 -4.61 13.19
C GLN A 85 -10.37 -4.28 12.02
N LEU A 86 -9.06 -4.40 12.22
CA LEU A 86 -8.09 -4.15 11.17
C LEU A 86 -8.13 -5.21 10.06
N VAL A 87 -8.30 -6.48 10.41
CA VAL A 87 -8.50 -7.59 9.46
C VAL A 87 -9.77 -7.38 8.64
N GLU A 88 -10.87 -7.03 9.28
CA GLU A 88 -12.13 -6.72 8.60
C GLU A 88 -11.98 -5.56 7.62
N MET A 89 -11.29 -4.50 8.03
CA MET A 89 -11.01 -3.35 7.17
C MET A 89 -10.17 -3.76 5.95
N ARG A 90 -9.13 -4.57 6.14
CA ARG A 90 -8.30 -5.13 5.06
C ARG A 90 -9.14 -5.97 4.10
N TYR A 91 -9.89 -6.94 4.63
CA TYR A 91 -10.71 -7.84 3.81
C TYR A 91 -11.78 -7.09 2.99
N LYS A 92 -12.56 -6.22 3.64
CA LYS A 92 -13.55 -5.39 2.95
C LYS A 92 -12.92 -4.48 1.90
N GLY A 93 -11.71 -3.96 2.15
CA GLY A 93 -10.98 -3.16 1.16
C GLY A 93 -10.60 -3.95 -0.08
N LEU A 94 -10.19 -5.21 0.07
CA LEU A 94 -9.92 -6.10 -1.06
C LEU A 94 -11.20 -6.39 -1.88
N LEU A 95 -12.33 -6.58 -1.22
CA LEU A 95 -13.62 -6.73 -1.91
C LEU A 95 -14.00 -5.46 -2.69
N GLU A 96 -13.73 -4.29 -2.13
CA GLU A 96 -14.01 -3.02 -2.81
C GLU A 96 -13.16 -2.85 -4.08
N ILE A 97 -11.89 -3.30 -4.09
CA ILE A 97 -11.06 -3.30 -5.31
C ILE A 97 -11.75 -4.12 -6.41
N ARG A 98 -12.16 -5.35 -6.11
CA ARG A 98 -12.79 -6.26 -7.08
C ARG A 98 -14.20 -5.83 -7.51
N LYS A 99 -14.88 -5.04 -6.70
CA LYS A 99 -16.15 -4.41 -7.07
C LYS A 99 -15.97 -3.36 -8.17
N HIS A 100 -14.84 -2.64 -8.15
CA HIS A 100 -14.57 -1.55 -9.10
C HIS A 100 -13.81 -2.00 -10.35
N PHE A 101 -13.03 -3.07 -10.28
CA PHE A 101 -12.14 -3.51 -11.35
C PHE A 101 -12.23 -5.02 -11.56
N THR A 102 -12.32 -5.43 -12.81
CA THR A 102 -12.25 -6.86 -13.18
C THR A 102 -10.81 -7.36 -13.06
N ASP A 103 -10.67 -8.67 -12.88
CA ASP A 103 -9.38 -9.33 -12.69
C ASP A 103 -8.38 -9.00 -13.81
N ASN A 104 -8.84 -8.95 -15.07
CA ASN A 104 -8.00 -8.64 -16.24
C ASN A 104 -7.44 -7.20 -16.25
N ILE A 105 -8.16 -6.25 -15.66
CA ILE A 105 -7.74 -4.83 -15.65
C ILE A 105 -6.52 -4.65 -14.72
N ILE A 106 -6.48 -5.40 -13.63
CA ILE A 106 -5.47 -5.25 -12.58
C ILE A 106 -4.53 -6.45 -12.48
N ASP A 107 -4.59 -7.39 -13.43
CA ASP A 107 -3.88 -8.69 -13.38
C ASP A 107 -4.07 -9.37 -12.02
N TYR A 108 -5.32 -9.48 -11.57
CA TYR A 108 -5.63 -10.17 -10.34
C TYR A 108 -5.51 -11.68 -10.54
N ASP A 109 -4.63 -12.30 -9.76
CA ASP A 109 -4.37 -13.74 -9.79
C ASP A 109 -4.78 -14.35 -8.44
N ALA A 110 -5.89 -15.09 -8.45
CA ALA A 110 -6.45 -15.77 -7.27
C ALA A 110 -5.62 -17.03 -6.94
N CYS A 111 -4.31 -16.87 -6.77
CA CYS A 111 -3.34 -17.95 -6.63
C CYS A 111 -3.29 -18.58 -5.23
N GLY A 112 -3.97 -18.00 -4.24
CA GLY A 112 -3.83 -18.37 -2.83
C GLY A 112 -2.55 -17.79 -2.20
N GLY A 113 -2.52 -17.81 -0.87
CA GLY A 113 -1.39 -17.36 -0.08
C GLY A 113 -0.92 -18.41 0.90
N TYR A 114 0.30 -18.26 1.37
CA TYR A 114 0.94 -19.20 2.28
C TYR A 114 1.84 -18.48 3.26
N GLU A 115 1.86 -18.88 4.52
CA GLU A 115 2.91 -18.52 5.46
C GLU A 115 3.82 -19.73 5.68
N CYS A 116 5.13 -19.52 5.48
CA CYS A 116 6.17 -20.54 5.60
C CYS A 116 6.85 -20.46 6.95
N PHE A 117 7.21 -21.60 7.53
CA PHE A 117 7.92 -21.70 8.81
C PHE A 117 9.06 -22.70 8.70
N THR A 118 10.09 -22.51 9.51
CA THR A 118 11.15 -23.50 9.77
C THR A 118 10.91 -24.13 11.14
N ASN A 119 11.52 -25.27 11.43
CA ASN A 119 11.53 -25.87 12.77
C ASN A 119 12.13 -24.95 13.86
N LYS A 120 12.80 -23.87 13.43
CA LYS A 120 13.37 -22.85 14.32
C LYS A 120 12.47 -21.62 14.47
N SER A 121 11.37 -21.53 13.70
CA SER A 121 10.40 -20.45 13.81
C SER A 121 9.71 -20.54 15.16
N ALA A 122 9.96 -19.56 16.03
CA ALA A 122 9.41 -19.57 17.39
C ALA A 122 7.89 -19.51 17.44
N ASP A 123 7.27 -18.97 16.39
CA ASP A 123 5.84 -18.73 16.25
C ASP A 123 5.06 -19.89 15.61
N TRP A 124 5.74 -20.92 15.06
CA TRP A 124 5.06 -22.06 14.44
C TRP A 124 4.05 -22.75 15.37
N ASN A 125 4.50 -23.12 16.57
CA ASN A 125 3.62 -23.82 17.52
C ASN A 125 2.41 -22.98 17.92
N ASP A 126 2.61 -21.68 18.10
CA ASP A 126 1.52 -20.77 18.46
C ASP A 126 0.53 -20.62 17.29
N CYS A 127 1.01 -20.50 16.06
CA CYS A 127 0.17 -20.45 14.86
C CYS A 127 -0.63 -21.76 14.72
N ALA A 128 0.02 -22.91 14.80
CA ALA A 128 -0.63 -24.20 14.66
C ALA A 128 -1.69 -24.45 15.76
N ASN A 129 -1.39 -24.12 17.02
CA ASN A 129 -2.30 -24.31 18.14
C ASN A 129 -3.49 -23.33 18.12
N LYS A 130 -3.36 -22.16 17.50
CA LYS A 130 -4.41 -21.14 17.42
C LYS A 130 -5.16 -21.11 16.09
N LEU A 131 -4.95 -22.09 15.19
CA LEU A 131 -5.64 -22.12 13.90
C LEU A 131 -7.16 -22.08 14.01
N ASP A 132 -7.74 -22.86 14.93
CA ASP A 132 -9.19 -22.89 15.15
C ASP A 132 -9.71 -21.52 15.62
N TRP A 133 -8.99 -20.87 16.53
CA TRP A 133 -9.35 -19.52 17.01
C TRP A 133 -9.26 -18.49 15.86
N LEU A 134 -8.19 -18.51 15.07
CA LEU A 134 -8.05 -17.66 13.90
C LEU A 134 -9.16 -17.91 12.88
N ASN A 135 -9.46 -19.17 12.58
CA ASN A 135 -10.49 -19.53 11.62
C ASN A 135 -11.90 -19.13 12.09
N ASN A 136 -12.19 -19.20 13.38
CA ASN A 136 -13.46 -18.76 13.94
C ASN A 136 -13.63 -17.23 13.79
N GLY A 137 -12.61 -16.43 14.11
CA GLY A 137 -12.65 -14.98 13.91
C GLY A 137 -12.77 -14.60 12.42
N LEU A 138 -12.01 -15.27 11.54
CA LEU A 138 -12.09 -15.05 10.10
C LEU A 138 -13.46 -15.44 9.53
N LYS A 139 -14.12 -16.46 10.07
CA LYS A 139 -15.47 -16.87 9.65
C LYS A 139 -16.49 -15.75 9.89
N GLU A 140 -16.42 -15.05 11.01
CA GLU A 140 -17.29 -13.91 11.29
C GLU A 140 -17.11 -12.77 10.28
N ILE A 141 -15.87 -12.56 9.82
CA ILE A 141 -15.53 -11.48 8.88
C ILE A 141 -15.84 -11.88 7.43
N THR A 142 -15.48 -13.11 7.04
CA THR A 142 -15.47 -13.55 5.64
C THR A 142 -16.67 -14.41 5.24
N GLY A 143 -17.39 -14.95 6.24
CA GLY A 143 -18.44 -15.95 6.03
C GLY A 143 -17.92 -17.34 5.63
N LYS A 144 -16.60 -17.57 5.65
CA LYS A 144 -15.98 -18.84 5.23
C LYS A 144 -15.30 -19.52 6.42
N SER A 145 -15.55 -20.82 6.57
CA SER A 145 -14.89 -21.66 7.57
C SER A 145 -13.55 -22.19 7.05
N ASP A 146 -12.67 -22.54 7.96
CA ASP A 146 -11.44 -23.29 7.70
C ASP A 146 -10.55 -22.66 6.63
N LEU A 147 -10.34 -21.33 6.72
CA LEU A 147 -9.52 -20.59 5.77
C LEU A 147 -8.04 -20.93 5.92
N PHE A 148 -7.54 -20.88 7.14
CA PHE A 148 -6.16 -21.29 7.40
C PHE A 148 -6.08 -22.79 7.59
N LYS A 149 -5.21 -23.43 6.82
CA LYS A 149 -4.97 -24.90 6.87
C LYS A 149 -3.50 -25.20 6.79
N ILE A 150 -3.07 -26.21 7.54
CA ILE A 150 -1.71 -26.76 7.39
C ILE A 150 -1.58 -27.35 5.97
N ALA A 151 -0.51 -26.97 5.28
CA ALA A 151 -0.25 -27.32 3.88
C ALA A 151 1.19 -27.82 3.65
N ASP A 152 1.79 -28.48 4.64
CA ASP A 152 3.17 -28.97 4.60
C ASP A 152 3.43 -29.86 3.38
N ASN A 153 2.42 -30.61 2.95
CA ASN A 153 2.48 -31.48 1.76
C ASN A 153 2.70 -30.73 0.44
N LYS A 154 2.47 -29.40 0.41
CA LYS A 154 2.69 -28.55 -0.77
C LYS A 154 4.11 -27.99 -0.88
N ILE A 155 4.89 -27.99 0.20
CA ILE A 155 6.24 -27.38 0.24
C ILE A 155 7.12 -27.92 -0.87
N SER A 156 7.18 -29.25 -1.03
CA SER A 156 8.00 -29.89 -2.06
C SER A 156 7.55 -29.55 -3.48
N SER A 157 6.25 -29.32 -3.69
CA SER A 157 5.72 -28.98 -5.02
C SER A 157 6.13 -27.60 -5.51
N PHE A 158 6.45 -26.67 -4.59
CA PHE A 158 7.00 -25.36 -4.91
C PHE A 158 8.53 -25.36 -5.12
N GLY A 159 9.20 -26.49 -4.83
CA GLY A 159 10.66 -26.61 -4.94
C GLY A 159 11.44 -25.95 -3.79
N PHE A 160 10.76 -25.62 -2.68
CA PHE A 160 11.39 -24.98 -1.53
C PHE A 160 12.31 -25.90 -0.74
N LYS A 161 13.33 -25.31 -0.12
CA LYS A 161 14.20 -25.98 0.86
C LYS A 161 14.27 -25.21 2.18
N GLY A 162 14.33 -25.96 3.28
CA GLY A 162 14.50 -25.37 4.61
C GLY A 162 13.25 -24.78 5.23
N PHE A 163 12.09 -24.92 4.60
CA PHE A 163 10.80 -24.77 5.25
C PHE A 163 10.28 -26.13 5.67
N ASP A 164 9.81 -26.21 6.89
CA ASP A 164 9.32 -27.46 7.49
C ASP A 164 7.80 -27.47 7.60
N HIS A 165 7.19 -26.30 7.73
CA HIS A 165 5.76 -26.14 7.87
C HIS A 165 5.24 -24.98 7.01
N MET A 166 3.97 -25.09 6.63
CA MET A 166 3.29 -24.09 5.83
C MET A 166 1.81 -24.05 6.16
N ILE A 167 1.24 -22.83 6.28
CA ILE A 167 -0.19 -22.60 6.44
C ILE A 167 -0.71 -21.87 5.19
N GLU A 168 -1.75 -22.44 4.57
CA GLU A 168 -2.39 -21.81 3.38
C GLU A 168 -3.56 -20.91 3.74
N ASN A 169 -3.79 -19.89 2.91
CA ASN A 169 -4.97 -19.04 2.87
C ASN A 169 -5.49 -18.92 1.43
N PRO A 170 -6.60 -19.59 1.07
CA PRO A 170 -7.09 -19.59 -0.31
C PRO A 170 -7.69 -18.26 -0.78
N LEU A 171 -7.88 -17.28 0.11
CA LEU A 171 -8.44 -15.96 -0.23
C LEU A 171 -7.38 -14.93 -0.59
N GLU A 172 -6.12 -15.23 -0.39
CA GLU A 172 -5.04 -14.35 -0.85
C GLU A 172 -4.85 -14.43 -2.38
N ALA A 173 -4.31 -13.36 -2.93
CA ALA A 173 -4.09 -13.24 -4.35
C ALA A 173 -2.92 -12.31 -4.67
N GLY A 174 -2.44 -12.39 -5.89
CA GLY A 174 -1.56 -11.39 -6.46
C GLY A 174 -2.32 -10.39 -7.33
N LEU A 175 -1.80 -9.17 -7.47
CA LEU A 175 -2.28 -8.19 -8.44
C LEU A 175 -1.10 -7.34 -8.96
N HIS A 176 -1.36 -6.57 -10.01
CA HIS A 176 -0.36 -5.64 -10.56
C HIS A 176 -0.60 -4.22 -10.03
N PRO A 177 0.22 -3.71 -9.07
CA PRO A 177 -0.03 -2.41 -8.44
C PRO A 177 -0.06 -1.24 -9.42
N GLY A 178 0.83 -1.27 -10.43
CA GLY A 178 0.87 -0.25 -11.46
C GLY A 178 -0.40 -0.20 -12.32
N LYS A 179 -0.97 -1.36 -12.70
CA LYS A 179 -2.25 -1.43 -13.41
C LYS A 179 -3.41 -0.95 -12.54
N LEU A 180 -3.42 -1.29 -11.26
CA LEU A 180 -4.44 -0.79 -10.34
C LEU A 180 -4.39 0.74 -10.21
N ILE A 181 -3.20 1.35 -10.12
CA ILE A 181 -3.04 2.82 -10.13
C ILE A 181 -3.54 3.42 -11.44
N GLN A 182 -3.17 2.85 -12.58
CA GLN A 182 -3.62 3.34 -13.88
C GLN A 182 -5.14 3.27 -14.01
N ALA A 183 -5.75 2.16 -13.60
CA ALA A 183 -7.20 1.99 -13.63
C ALA A 183 -7.92 2.99 -12.71
N LEU A 184 -7.38 3.24 -11.51
CA LEU A 184 -7.90 4.26 -10.59
C LEU A 184 -7.77 5.68 -11.17
N LEU A 185 -6.61 6.03 -11.74
CA LEU A 185 -6.39 7.32 -12.40
C LEU A 185 -7.42 7.55 -13.51
N GLN A 186 -7.57 6.59 -14.43
CA GLN A 186 -8.56 6.68 -15.51
C GLN A 186 -9.99 6.84 -14.98
N LYS A 187 -10.32 6.08 -13.93
CA LYS A 187 -11.65 6.12 -13.33
C LYS A 187 -11.97 7.49 -12.71
N VAL A 188 -11.07 8.04 -11.89
CA VAL A 188 -11.32 9.34 -11.23
C VAL A 188 -11.29 10.50 -12.24
N GLN A 189 -10.38 10.46 -13.23
CA GLN A 189 -10.36 11.45 -14.31
C GLN A 189 -11.64 11.39 -15.16
N GLY A 190 -12.16 10.19 -15.45
CA GLY A 190 -13.45 10.01 -16.12
C GLY A 190 -14.65 10.55 -15.31
N MET A 191 -14.49 10.75 -14.00
CA MET A 191 -15.47 11.41 -13.11
C MET A 191 -15.22 12.91 -12.97
N GLY A 192 -14.29 13.48 -13.74
CA GLY A 192 -13.99 14.92 -13.71
C GLY A 192 -13.00 15.34 -12.63
N VAL A 193 -12.27 14.41 -12.00
CA VAL A 193 -11.16 14.76 -11.10
C VAL A 193 -9.96 15.20 -11.92
N GLN A 194 -9.41 16.35 -11.61
CA GLN A 194 -8.17 16.84 -12.21
C GLN A 194 -6.98 16.23 -11.47
N VAL A 195 -5.95 15.82 -12.21
CA VAL A 195 -4.68 15.35 -11.63
C VAL A 195 -3.54 16.16 -12.20
N LEU A 196 -2.86 16.92 -11.34
CA LEU A 196 -1.69 17.72 -11.67
C LEU A 196 -0.45 17.01 -11.17
N THR A 197 0.37 16.53 -12.10
CA THR A 197 1.67 15.88 -11.80
C THR A 197 2.81 16.85 -11.90
N GLY A 198 3.95 16.56 -11.24
CA GLY A 198 5.10 17.47 -11.15
C GLY A 198 4.84 18.66 -10.20
N VAL A 199 3.79 18.61 -9.40
CA VAL A 199 3.39 19.66 -8.47
C VAL A 199 3.66 19.23 -7.04
N GLU A 200 4.70 19.80 -6.45
CA GLU A 200 5.05 19.59 -5.05
C GLU A 200 4.48 20.71 -4.18
N VAL A 201 3.66 20.36 -3.19
CA VAL A 201 3.18 21.29 -2.17
C VAL A 201 4.26 21.43 -1.10
N LYS A 202 4.67 22.66 -0.83
CA LYS A 202 5.70 23.01 0.18
C LYS A 202 5.07 23.37 1.53
N SER A 203 3.96 24.09 1.48
CA SER A 203 3.22 24.52 2.66
C SER A 203 1.77 24.84 2.29
N TYR A 204 0.92 25.05 3.29
CA TYR A 204 -0.42 25.58 3.13
C TYR A 204 -0.72 26.62 4.20
N GLN A 205 -1.64 27.53 3.91
CA GLN A 205 -2.11 28.54 4.84
C GLN A 205 -3.64 28.63 4.80
N GLN A 206 -4.24 28.70 5.97
CA GLN A 206 -5.69 28.86 6.10
C GLN A 206 -6.06 30.36 6.13
N HIS A 207 -7.13 30.71 5.40
CA HIS A 207 -7.70 32.05 5.34
C HIS A 207 -9.20 31.97 5.52
N HIS A 208 -9.88 33.13 5.73
CA HIS A 208 -11.33 33.18 5.87
C HIS A 208 -12.09 32.68 4.61
N HIS A 209 -11.45 32.71 3.45
CA HIS A 209 -12.04 32.32 2.16
C HIS A 209 -11.57 30.95 1.65
N GLY A 210 -10.79 30.20 2.43
CA GLY A 210 -10.29 28.88 2.07
C GLY A 210 -8.82 28.66 2.42
N ILE A 211 -8.23 27.64 1.82
CA ILE A 211 -6.86 27.22 2.04
C ILE A 211 -6.04 27.52 0.78
N GLU A 212 -4.92 28.19 0.94
CA GLU A 212 -3.95 28.45 -0.11
C GLU A 212 -2.76 27.50 0.01
N LEU A 213 -2.35 26.90 -1.12
CA LEU A 213 -1.19 26.00 -1.18
C LEU A 213 -0.02 26.69 -1.89
N GLU A 214 1.13 26.69 -1.26
CA GLU A 214 2.40 27.03 -1.87
C GLU A 214 3.01 25.83 -2.55
N THR A 215 3.39 25.97 -3.82
CA THR A 215 3.89 24.87 -4.65
C THR A 215 5.21 25.22 -5.34
N ASN A 216 5.84 24.21 -5.96
CA ASN A 216 7.03 24.40 -6.81
C ASN A 216 6.71 24.93 -8.22
N LEU A 217 5.50 25.33 -8.53
CA LEU A 217 5.09 25.88 -9.85
C LEU A 217 5.68 27.27 -10.12
N THR A 218 6.98 27.42 -9.87
CA THR A 218 7.72 28.69 -10.09
C THR A 218 7.95 29.05 -11.57
N SER A 219 7.70 28.10 -12.47
CA SER A 219 7.81 28.30 -13.94
C SER A 219 6.61 29.04 -14.53
N ILE A 220 5.52 29.11 -13.81
CA ILE A 220 4.36 29.94 -14.14
C ILE A 220 4.64 31.34 -13.59
N GLU A 221 4.46 32.37 -14.41
CA GLU A 221 4.81 33.76 -14.11
C GLU A 221 3.99 34.33 -12.95
N ALA A 222 4.09 33.74 -11.84
CA ALA A 222 3.52 34.36 -10.66
C ALA A 222 4.30 33.87 -9.45
N ALA A 223 5.27 34.65 -9.04
CA ALA A 223 5.75 34.63 -7.67
C ALA A 223 4.58 34.65 -6.63
N ASN A 224 3.34 34.69 -7.07
CA ASN A 224 2.09 34.76 -6.29
C ASN A 224 1.01 33.78 -6.77
N PHE A 225 1.29 32.83 -7.69
CA PHE A 225 0.25 31.85 -8.05
C PHE A 225 0.14 30.80 -6.97
N LYS A 226 -1.06 30.67 -6.40
CA LYS A 226 -1.40 29.70 -5.37
C LYS A 226 -2.59 28.88 -5.79
N LEU A 227 -2.53 27.59 -5.55
CA LEU A 227 -3.72 26.74 -5.62
C LEU A 227 -4.60 27.03 -4.41
N THR A 228 -5.90 27.16 -4.61
CA THR A 228 -6.87 27.47 -3.55
C THR A 228 -7.96 26.41 -3.47
N THR A 229 -8.38 26.09 -2.24
CA THR A 229 -9.41 25.08 -1.99
C THR A 229 -10.21 25.39 -0.73
N GLN A 230 -11.43 24.83 -0.62
CA GLN A 230 -12.22 24.90 0.61
C GLN A 230 -11.76 23.84 1.62
N GLN A 231 -11.40 22.63 1.16
CA GLN A 231 -10.93 21.54 2.01
C GLN A 231 -9.63 20.96 1.45
N LEU A 232 -8.75 20.53 2.35
CA LEU A 232 -7.46 19.93 2.02
C LEU A 232 -7.36 18.53 2.62
N LEU A 233 -6.99 17.54 1.80
CA LEU A 233 -6.74 16.17 2.24
C LEU A 233 -5.28 15.75 2.00
N LEU A 234 -4.57 15.43 3.09
CA LEU A 234 -3.20 14.93 3.04
C LEU A 234 -3.20 13.41 2.87
N CYS A 235 -2.73 12.93 1.70
CA CYS A 235 -2.51 11.51 1.38
C CYS A 235 -1.04 11.23 1.04
N THR A 236 -0.12 11.95 1.68
CA THR A 236 1.32 11.93 1.41
C THR A 236 2.07 10.83 2.14
N ASN A 237 1.36 9.95 2.85
CA ASN A 237 1.86 8.78 3.56
C ASN A 237 3.11 9.10 4.42
N ALA A 238 4.27 8.50 4.14
CA ALA A 238 5.50 8.71 4.91
C ALA A 238 5.99 10.18 4.94
N PHE A 239 5.66 10.96 3.91
CA PHE A 239 6.10 12.35 3.76
C PHE A 239 5.16 13.38 4.41
N THR A 240 4.13 12.94 5.11
CA THR A 240 3.16 13.83 5.76
C THR A 240 3.80 14.74 6.81
N LYS A 241 4.87 14.29 7.46
CA LYS A 241 5.62 15.10 8.42
C LYS A 241 6.19 16.41 7.85
N HIS A 242 6.41 16.49 6.54
CA HIS A 242 6.87 17.72 5.90
C HIS A 242 5.80 18.84 5.95
N LEU A 243 4.52 18.45 5.96
CA LEU A 243 3.39 19.38 6.03
C LEU A 243 2.78 19.44 7.43
N PHE A 244 2.84 18.35 8.19
CA PHE A 244 2.31 18.25 9.56
C PHE A 244 3.27 17.48 10.45
N PRO A 245 4.25 18.15 11.07
CA PRO A 245 5.36 17.51 11.84
C PRO A 245 4.92 16.70 13.05
N ALA A 246 3.79 17.02 13.67
CA ALA A 246 3.28 16.37 14.87
C ALA A 246 2.68 14.97 14.65
N ILE A 247 2.53 14.53 13.39
CA ILE A 247 1.91 13.24 13.07
C ILE A 247 2.77 12.05 13.50
N ASP A 248 2.13 11.00 14.05
CA ASP A 248 2.80 9.76 14.44
C ASP A 248 3.12 8.88 13.22
N ILE A 249 4.17 9.25 12.50
CA ILE A 249 4.68 8.50 11.35
C ILE A 249 6.19 8.40 11.43
N THR A 250 6.71 7.20 11.14
CA THR A 250 8.13 6.95 10.90
C THR A 250 8.29 6.40 9.49
N PRO A 251 9.05 7.08 8.61
CA PRO A 251 9.36 6.55 7.27
C PRO A 251 10.16 5.27 7.38
N ASN A 252 9.75 4.25 6.64
CA ASN A 252 10.43 2.95 6.62
C ASN A 252 10.58 2.47 5.19
N ARG A 253 11.82 2.24 4.78
CA ARG A 253 12.14 1.73 3.47
C ARG A 253 11.90 0.24 3.39
N GLY A 254 11.10 -0.20 2.41
CA GLY A 254 10.98 -1.59 1.98
C GLY A 254 11.71 -1.79 0.67
N GLN A 255 12.47 -2.87 0.53
CA GLN A 255 13.23 -3.17 -0.68
C GLN A 255 12.71 -4.43 -1.34
N VAL A 256 12.78 -4.46 -2.66
CA VAL A 256 12.26 -5.54 -3.50
C VAL A 256 13.25 -5.81 -4.62
N LEU A 257 13.28 -7.05 -5.07
CA LEU A 257 13.94 -7.48 -6.30
C LEU A 257 13.04 -8.40 -7.12
N ILE A 258 13.32 -8.51 -8.42
CA ILE A 258 12.65 -9.45 -9.31
C ILE A 258 13.66 -10.12 -10.24
N THR A 259 13.44 -11.40 -10.52
CA THR A 259 14.31 -12.18 -11.42
C THR A 259 13.94 -11.98 -12.89
N ALA A 260 14.83 -12.35 -13.78
CA ALA A 260 14.48 -12.70 -15.16
C ALA A 260 13.49 -13.88 -15.18
N PRO A 261 12.77 -14.11 -16.30
CA PRO A 261 11.93 -15.28 -16.45
C PRO A 261 12.68 -16.58 -16.13
N ILE A 262 12.06 -17.46 -15.34
CA ILE A 262 12.61 -18.75 -14.91
C ILE A 262 11.78 -19.84 -15.56
N LYS A 263 12.42 -20.64 -16.39
CA LYS A 263 11.75 -21.74 -17.08
C LYS A 263 11.18 -22.74 -16.07
N ASN A 264 9.90 -23.04 -16.21
CA ASN A 264 9.17 -23.98 -15.34
C ASN A 264 9.20 -23.57 -13.85
N LEU A 265 9.09 -22.29 -13.53
CA LEU A 265 8.98 -21.82 -12.16
C LEU A 265 7.81 -22.51 -11.46
N ALA A 266 8.12 -23.36 -10.48
CA ALA A 266 7.12 -24.16 -9.76
C ALA A 266 6.33 -23.31 -8.75
N LEU A 267 6.94 -22.23 -8.24
CA LEU A 267 6.35 -21.34 -7.26
C LEU A 267 5.12 -20.62 -7.86
N LYS A 268 3.95 -20.86 -7.26
CA LYS A 268 2.66 -20.26 -7.60
C LYS A 268 1.96 -19.85 -6.31
N GLY A 269 1.72 -18.56 -6.11
CA GLY A 269 1.08 -18.04 -4.90
C GLY A 269 1.76 -16.80 -4.35
N THR A 270 1.18 -16.27 -3.29
CA THR A 270 1.77 -15.25 -2.41
C THR A 270 2.31 -15.94 -1.16
N PHE A 271 3.49 -15.58 -0.71
CA PHE A 271 4.16 -16.25 0.40
C PHE A 271 4.68 -15.25 1.40
N HIS A 272 4.50 -15.55 2.69
CA HIS A 272 5.00 -14.80 3.83
C HIS A 272 5.98 -15.68 4.62
N PHE A 273 6.97 -15.06 5.23
CA PHE A 273 7.90 -15.73 6.14
C PHE A 273 8.36 -14.72 7.19
N ASP A 274 8.62 -15.22 8.40
CA ASP A 274 9.09 -14.41 9.54
C ASP A 274 8.14 -13.22 9.81
N LYS A 275 6.86 -13.52 10.09
CA LYS A 275 5.82 -12.49 10.39
C LYS A 275 5.72 -11.40 9.32
N GLY A 276 5.91 -11.76 8.03
CA GLY A 276 5.85 -10.82 6.91
C GLY A 276 7.12 -9.99 6.67
N TYR A 277 8.21 -10.25 7.41
CA TYR A 277 9.51 -9.61 7.10
C TYR A 277 10.11 -10.08 5.79
N TYR A 278 9.72 -11.24 5.26
CA TYR A 278 9.97 -11.67 3.89
C TYR A 278 8.64 -11.98 3.22
N TYR A 279 8.48 -11.49 2.02
CA TYR A 279 7.28 -11.72 1.22
C TYR A 279 7.68 -11.93 -0.24
N PHE A 280 7.17 -12.99 -0.85
CA PHE A 280 7.55 -13.36 -2.21
C PHE A 280 6.37 -13.98 -2.97
N ARG A 281 6.41 -13.85 -4.29
CA ARG A 281 5.39 -14.42 -5.18
C ARG A 281 5.93 -14.62 -6.58
N ASN A 282 5.20 -15.37 -7.39
CA ASN A 282 5.42 -15.32 -8.83
C ASN A 282 4.76 -14.07 -9.44
N VAL A 283 5.40 -13.55 -10.50
CA VAL A 283 4.83 -12.57 -11.45
C VAL A 283 5.02 -13.17 -12.83
N GLY A 284 4.00 -13.89 -13.30
CA GLY A 284 4.14 -14.80 -14.43
C GLY A 284 5.16 -15.91 -14.12
N ASP A 285 6.23 -15.96 -14.88
CA ASP A 285 7.37 -16.87 -14.74
C ASP A 285 8.58 -16.26 -14.00
N ARG A 286 8.43 -15.13 -13.35
CA ARG A 286 9.46 -14.46 -12.55
C ARG A 286 9.20 -14.61 -11.07
N LEU A 287 10.26 -14.66 -10.27
CA LEU A 287 10.18 -14.55 -8.82
C LEU A 287 10.38 -13.10 -8.38
N LEU A 288 9.41 -12.57 -7.65
CA LEU A 288 9.50 -11.30 -6.94
C LEU A 288 9.68 -11.60 -5.46
N LEU A 289 10.66 -10.95 -4.82
CA LEU A 289 10.93 -11.06 -3.38
C LEU A 289 11.20 -9.69 -2.79
N GLY A 290 10.57 -9.40 -1.67
CA GLY A 290 10.83 -8.20 -0.87
C GLY A 290 10.99 -8.52 0.61
N GLY A 291 11.44 -7.53 1.37
CA GLY A 291 11.56 -7.63 2.82
C GLY A 291 12.97 -7.49 3.36
N ALA A 292 13.37 -8.38 4.28
CA ALA A 292 14.65 -8.41 4.99
C ALA A 292 14.98 -7.13 5.81
N ARG A 293 14.01 -6.24 6.02
CA ARG A 293 14.19 -4.99 6.76
C ARG A 293 14.66 -5.23 8.21
N ASN A 294 14.27 -6.36 8.80
CA ASN A 294 14.69 -6.78 10.13
C ASN A 294 16.21 -7.00 10.26
N MET A 295 16.96 -7.13 9.17
CA MET A 295 18.42 -7.18 9.17
C MET A 295 19.08 -5.82 9.43
N ALA A 296 18.35 -4.71 9.26
CA ALA A 296 18.93 -3.36 9.31
C ALA A 296 17.87 -2.28 9.65
N PHE A 297 17.09 -2.49 10.71
CA PHE A 297 15.96 -1.61 11.07
C PHE A 297 16.31 -0.13 11.11
N GLU A 298 17.43 0.22 11.73
CA GLU A 298 17.83 1.63 11.92
C GLU A 298 18.13 2.30 10.56
N THR A 299 18.85 1.64 9.68
CA THR A 299 19.22 2.19 8.38
C THR A 299 18.06 2.21 7.38
N GLU A 300 17.05 1.36 7.60
CA GLU A 300 15.84 1.34 6.80
C GLU A 300 14.76 2.32 7.33
N ASN A 301 15.00 3.02 8.45
CA ASN A 301 14.17 4.15 8.91
C ASN A 301 14.59 5.44 8.18
N THR A 302 14.18 5.57 6.92
CA THR A 302 14.62 6.65 6.03
C THR A 302 13.57 6.96 4.97
N GLU A 303 13.63 8.17 4.42
CA GLU A 303 12.86 8.60 3.24
C GLU A 303 13.61 8.38 1.90
N GLU A 304 14.86 7.91 1.95
CA GLU A 304 15.67 7.68 0.76
C GLU A 304 15.20 6.46 -0.03
N MET A 305 14.85 6.66 -1.29
CA MET A 305 14.38 5.60 -2.19
C MET A 305 15.54 4.87 -2.90
N GLN A 306 16.61 4.54 -2.17
CA GLN A 306 17.74 3.78 -2.71
C GLN A 306 17.74 2.36 -2.14
N THR A 307 18.24 1.40 -2.89
CA THR A 307 18.50 0.06 -2.38
C THR A 307 19.85 -0.01 -1.68
N THR A 308 19.99 -0.89 -0.70
CA THR A 308 21.24 -1.11 0.04
C THR A 308 21.80 -2.50 -0.23
N ALA A 309 23.12 -2.62 -0.25
CA ALA A 309 23.79 -3.92 -0.46
C ALA A 309 23.40 -4.92 0.64
N THR A 310 23.28 -4.49 1.90
CA THR A 310 22.91 -5.36 3.03
C THR A 310 21.58 -6.06 2.77
N ILE A 311 20.54 -5.32 2.45
CA ILE A 311 19.20 -5.89 2.21
C ILE A 311 19.20 -6.71 0.91
N GLN A 312 19.75 -6.17 -0.19
CA GLN A 312 19.74 -6.87 -1.47
C GLN A 312 20.50 -8.20 -1.44
N ASN A 313 21.67 -8.24 -0.78
CA ASN A 313 22.43 -9.48 -0.60
C ASN A 313 21.67 -10.48 0.29
N GLY A 314 21.01 -10.00 1.34
CA GLY A 314 20.14 -10.83 2.18
C GLY A 314 19.00 -11.47 1.40
N LEU A 315 18.31 -10.70 0.55
CA LEU A 315 17.25 -11.21 -0.33
C LEU A 315 17.80 -12.23 -1.33
N GLU A 316 18.94 -11.96 -1.97
CA GLU A 316 19.55 -12.92 -2.90
C GLU A 316 19.98 -14.23 -2.22
N GLN A 317 20.50 -14.14 -0.99
CA GLN A 317 20.85 -15.33 -0.19
C GLN A 317 19.58 -16.12 0.17
N PHE A 318 18.50 -15.44 0.55
CA PHE A 318 17.24 -16.10 0.86
C PHE A 318 16.69 -16.89 -0.36
N ILE A 319 16.77 -16.32 -1.57
CA ILE A 319 16.40 -17.05 -2.80
C ILE A 319 17.24 -18.33 -2.95
N LYS A 320 18.57 -18.23 -2.83
CA LYS A 320 19.48 -19.36 -2.99
C LYS A 320 19.32 -20.43 -1.94
N GLN A 321 18.97 -20.06 -0.72
CA GLN A 321 18.86 -20.99 0.40
C GLN A 321 17.49 -21.66 0.46
N HIS A 322 16.40 -20.93 0.15
CA HIS A 322 15.05 -21.39 0.41
C HIS A 322 14.17 -21.55 -0.81
N LEU A 323 14.25 -20.63 -1.79
CA LEU A 323 13.26 -20.56 -2.86
C LEU A 323 13.70 -21.28 -4.15
N LEU A 324 14.96 -21.10 -4.53
CA LEU A 324 15.53 -21.60 -5.79
C LEU A 324 16.93 -22.20 -5.58
N PRO A 325 17.11 -23.17 -4.67
CA PRO A 325 18.44 -23.66 -4.26
C PRO A 325 19.21 -24.32 -5.41
N ASP A 326 18.51 -24.94 -6.34
CA ASP A 326 19.11 -25.69 -7.44
C ASP A 326 18.89 -25.02 -8.81
N VAL A 327 18.43 -23.75 -8.82
CA VAL A 327 18.09 -23.02 -10.04
C VAL A 327 19.02 -21.81 -10.23
N THR A 328 19.64 -21.72 -11.39
CA THR A 328 20.37 -20.50 -11.76
C THR A 328 19.37 -19.41 -12.15
N PHE A 329 19.49 -18.24 -11.55
CA PHE A 329 18.65 -17.08 -11.83
C PHE A 329 19.47 -15.81 -11.99
N THR A 330 18.88 -14.82 -12.64
CA THR A 330 19.44 -13.47 -12.78
C THR A 330 18.43 -12.47 -12.21
N ILE A 331 18.88 -11.49 -11.45
CA ILE A 331 18.07 -10.37 -11.01
C ILE A 331 18.03 -9.32 -12.13
N THR A 332 16.84 -8.91 -12.55
CA THR A 332 16.68 -7.86 -13.58
C THR A 332 16.45 -6.50 -13.00
N ASP A 333 15.69 -6.40 -11.90
CA ASP A 333 15.34 -5.13 -11.31
C ASP A 333 15.39 -5.19 -9.79
N LYS A 334 15.80 -4.07 -9.19
CA LYS A 334 15.84 -3.82 -7.74
C LYS A 334 15.27 -2.44 -7.50
N TRP A 335 14.38 -2.31 -6.52
CA TRP A 335 13.81 -1.03 -6.16
C TRP A 335 13.44 -0.96 -4.68
N SER A 336 13.09 0.24 -4.23
CA SER A 336 12.60 0.47 -2.88
C SER A 336 11.36 1.34 -2.88
N GLY A 337 10.58 1.28 -1.82
CA GLY A 337 9.46 2.15 -1.54
C GLY A 337 9.45 2.55 -0.06
N ILE A 338 8.90 3.72 0.24
CA ILE A 338 8.85 4.25 1.60
C ILE A 338 7.46 4.03 2.17
N MET A 339 7.40 3.21 3.22
CA MET A 339 6.19 2.96 4.00
C MET A 339 6.08 3.98 5.14
N ALA A 340 4.86 4.31 5.55
CA ALA A 340 4.61 5.02 6.80
C ALA A 340 4.29 4.00 7.88
N MET A 341 5.16 3.89 8.86
CA MET A 341 4.96 3.13 10.07
C MET A 341 4.64 4.08 11.24
N GLY A 342 4.24 3.58 12.39
CA GLY A 342 3.96 4.37 13.58
C GLY A 342 3.91 3.51 14.82
N THR A 343 3.58 4.12 15.96
CA THR A 343 3.42 3.41 17.24
C THR A 343 2.22 2.45 17.22
N GLN A 344 1.22 2.72 16.36
CA GLN A 344 0.06 1.88 16.17
C GLN A 344 -0.02 1.36 14.73
N LYS A 345 -0.58 0.17 14.54
CA LYS A 345 -0.74 -0.45 13.21
C LYS A 345 -1.98 0.02 12.45
N THR A 346 -2.89 0.77 13.07
CA THR A 346 -4.08 1.33 12.41
C THR A 346 -3.74 2.52 11.52
N PRO A 347 -4.45 2.73 10.40
CA PRO A 347 -4.33 3.96 9.62
C PRO A 347 -4.67 5.21 10.44
N ILE A 348 -4.09 6.35 10.07
CA ILE A 348 -4.50 7.65 10.58
C ILE A 348 -5.55 8.21 9.63
N ILE A 349 -6.77 8.39 10.14
CA ILE A 349 -7.93 8.91 9.41
C ILE A 349 -8.57 9.96 10.31
N GLN A 350 -8.24 11.24 10.11
CA GLN A 350 -8.66 12.28 11.06
C GLN A 350 -8.69 13.68 10.44
N THR A 351 -9.40 14.58 11.09
CA THR A 351 -9.25 16.02 10.93
C THR A 351 -8.03 16.47 11.75
N ILE A 352 -7.11 17.21 11.14
CA ILE A 352 -5.91 17.76 11.81
C ILE A 352 -6.08 19.25 12.16
N GLU A 353 -6.79 19.97 11.33
CA GLU A 353 -7.17 21.36 11.52
C GLU A 353 -8.54 21.62 10.87
N PRO A 354 -9.25 22.71 11.15
CA PRO A 354 -10.51 23.00 10.44
C PRO A 354 -10.32 22.92 8.91
N ASN A 355 -11.13 22.10 8.24
CA ASN A 355 -11.07 21.84 6.79
C ASN A 355 -9.76 21.20 6.27
N VAL A 356 -8.86 20.73 7.16
CA VAL A 356 -7.65 19.99 6.79
C VAL A 356 -7.73 18.59 7.38
N PHE A 357 -7.62 17.62 6.51
CA PHE A 357 -7.81 16.20 6.82
C PHE A 357 -6.57 15.40 6.45
N CYS A 358 -6.44 14.22 7.05
CA CYS A 358 -5.32 13.33 6.83
C CYS A 358 -5.78 11.87 6.72
N CYS A 359 -5.29 11.16 5.69
CA CYS A 359 -5.52 9.72 5.50
C CYS A 359 -4.22 9.05 5.07
N VAL A 360 -3.48 8.52 6.05
CA VAL A 360 -2.10 8.04 5.89
C VAL A 360 -1.78 6.88 6.84
N ARG A 361 -0.54 6.39 6.85
CA ARG A 361 -0.02 5.33 7.72
C ARG A 361 -0.70 3.98 7.47
N MET A 362 -0.56 3.45 6.24
CA MET A 362 -1.13 2.16 5.88
C MET A 362 -0.26 0.96 6.32
N ASN A 363 0.84 1.18 7.05
CA ASN A 363 1.71 0.17 7.67
C ASN A 363 2.08 -1.00 6.74
N GLY A 364 2.42 -0.72 5.48
CA GLY A 364 2.75 -1.74 4.48
C GLY A 364 1.54 -2.39 3.80
N MET A 365 0.32 -2.24 4.34
CA MET A 365 -0.90 -2.89 3.86
C MET A 365 -1.79 -1.97 3.01
N GLY A 366 -1.19 -1.02 2.28
CA GLY A 366 -1.91 0.03 1.54
C GLY A 366 -2.84 -0.48 0.44
N VAL A 367 -2.55 -1.61 -0.19
CA VAL A 367 -3.44 -2.23 -1.18
C VAL A 367 -4.78 -2.56 -0.53
N ALA A 368 -4.75 -3.25 0.60
CA ALA A 368 -5.96 -3.69 1.30
C ALA A 368 -6.67 -2.57 2.06
N LEU A 369 -5.91 -1.68 2.72
CA LEU A 369 -6.49 -0.67 3.62
C LEU A 369 -7.03 0.56 2.91
N SER A 370 -6.38 1.01 1.81
CA SER A 370 -6.71 2.30 1.19
C SER A 370 -8.16 2.46 0.74
N PRO A 371 -8.87 1.44 0.20
CA PRO A 371 -10.26 1.61 -0.22
C PRO A 371 -11.21 1.99 0.92
N LEU A 372 -11.07 1.31 2.07
CA LEU A 372 -11.91 1.58 3.25
C LEU A 372 -11.46 2.82 4.01
N ALA A 373 -10.15 3.05 4.12
CA ALA A 373 -9.61 4.28 4.69
C ALA A 373 -10.14 5.52 3.93
N ALA A 374 -10.15 5.43 2.59
CA ALA A 374 -10.70 6.46 1.72
C ALA A 374 -12.20 6.68 1.92
N LYS A 375 -12.97 5.61 2.11
CA LYS A 375 -14.40 5.71 2.40
C LYS A 375 -14.65 6.41 3.74
N ASN A 376 -13.87 6.05 4.75
CA ASN A 376 -14.00 6.63 6.09
C ASN A 376 -13.61 8.13 6.10
N ILE A 377 -12.51 8.51 5.43
CA ILE A 377 -12.12 9.91 5.36
C ILE A 377 -13.10 10.74 4.52
N ALA A 378 -13.63 10.20 3.43
CA ALA A 378 -14.64 10.88 2.63
C ALA A 378 -15.92 11.15 3.45
N ALA A 379 -16.38 10.17 4.25
CA ALA A 379 -17.49 10.38 5.18
C ALA A 379 -17.19 11.45 6.22
N LEU A 380 -15.97 11.48 6.79
CA LEU A 380 -15.56 12.50 7.75
C LEU A 380 -15.52 13.91 7.14
N MET A 381 -15.13 14.05 5.87
CA MET A 381 -15.06 15.33 5.16
C MET A 381 -16.43 15.89 4.77
N THR A 382 -17.47 15.06 4.75
CA THR A 382 -18.80 15.44 4.25
C THR A 382 -19.87 15.53 5.35
N ASN A 383 -19.52 15.19 6.60
CA ASN A 383 -20.35 15.40 7.80
C ASN A 383 -20.07 16.78 8.41
#